data_01aacf1aa4e3916ede52759e8a841ce5
#
_entry.id   01aacf1aa4e3916ede52759e8a841ce5
#
_cell.length_a   1.000
_cell.length_b   1.000
_cell.length_c   1.000
_cell.angle_alpha   90.00
_cell.angle_beta   90.00
_cell.angle_gamma   90.00
#
_symmetry.space_group_name_H-M   'P 1'
#
loop_
_entity.id
_entity.type
_entity.pdbx_description
1 polymer ?
#
loop_
_entity_poly.entity_id
_entity_poly.type
_entity_poly.pdbx_seq_one_letter_code
_entity_poly.pdbx_strand_id
1 'polypeptide(L)'
;MKKLLFIPFLLIASLAPAQDWETDGLDCTSIAVGRLASDDGSVITSHTCDGKSRTWMTMEPAARHAKGTMHPVYRGSRHVAFPGDTTGLRKTGEIPEARKTYAYLNTAYPSLNERQVAIGETTFSGPDTLRSSNGIFLVEELCRIALQRCDNARDAVKLMGELSEKYGYIDGGECLTVADKKEVWFFEVLGCGRGEKGAVWAAQRVPDDEVAVSANIPRIGRIDRKDKKNFMASDNVEEVALKYGLWDGEGEFYFYKAYHAAYGAGKNFREREWWILSTLAPSLGLKYEDDEMPFSVKPEKPVSVRDVMQLLRSTYEGVEGFDMCANIKIDDKISPLANPWPTTNYQKTINTIAPGTITFRRTVAVAWCAYSTVIQLRGWLPDAVGGICWLAVDNPAQSPHIPIFAGGTSLPGPMSACGQKNYDPGLFVWQFRKANKLATLSWQTTKEGFNKVLKEVEDAAFAELPGADATPEELDTYTRRVYNNAAARWAELEAKYWVEFGRGF
;
A
#
# COMPACT_ATOMS: atom_id res chain seq x y z
N MET A 1 58.22 -39.32 21.09
CA MET A 1 57.74 -38.71 19.85
C MET A 1 56.21 -38.84 19.80
N LYS A 2 55.45 -37.78 20.22
CA LYS A 2 53.97 -37.75 20.19
C LYS A 2 53.59 -37.17 18.84
N LYS A 3 52.88 -37.95 18.03
CA LYS A 3 52.28 -37.46 16.78
C LYS A 3 50.99 -36.65 17.09
N LEU A 4 51.01 -35.37 16.82
CA LEU A 4 49.80 -34.54 16.82
C LEU A 4 48.99 -34.88 15.56
N LEU A 5 47.76 -35.35 15.74
CA LEU A 5 46.77 -35.47 14.68
C LEU A 5 46.11 -34.10 14.49
N PHE A 6 46.32 -33.48 13.35
CA PHE A 6 45.58 -32.29 12.90
C PHE A 6 44.25 -32.76 12.26
N ILE A 7 43.12 -32.46 12.90
CA ILE A 7 41.81 -32.66 12.32
C ILE A 7 41.43 -31.31 11.69
N PRO A 8 41.25 -31.23 10.36
CA PRO A 8 40.74 -30.01 9.76
C PRO A 8 39.25 -29.85 10.10
N PHE A 9 38.91 -28.80 10.83
CA PHE A 9 37.53 -28.34 10.97
C PHE A 9 37.06 -27.84 9.61
N LEU A 10 36.25 -28.65 8.91
CA LEU A 10 35.47 -28.19 7.78
C LEU A 10 34.37 -27.27 8.34
N LEU A 11 34.51 -25.95 8.16
CA LEU A 11 33.41 -25.01 8.29
C LEU A 11 32.39 -25.35 7.18
N ILE A 12 31.39 -26.12 7.51
CA ILE A 12 30.17 -26.21 6.71
C ILE A 12 29.44 -24.87 6.94
N ALA A 13 29.68 -23.89 6.07
CA ALA A 13 28.80 -22.75 5.95
C ALA A 13 27.43 -23.29 5.51
N SER A 14 26.51 -23.45 6.45
CA SER A 14 25.13 -23.68 6.14
C SER A 14 24.66 -22.47 5.30
N LEU A 15 24.56 -22.65 4.00
CA LEU A 15 23.78 -21.79 3.13
C LEU A 15 22.35 -21.88 3.64
N ALA A 16 21.98 -20.98 4.54
CA ALA A 16 20.59 -20.75 4.80
C ALA A 16 19.93 -20.49 3.43
N PRO A 17 18.83 -21.15 3.08
CA PRO A 17 18.11 -20.84 1.85
C PRO A 17 17.88 -19.34 1.85
N ALA A 18 18.19 -18.67 0.75
CA ALA A 18 17.87 -17.26 0.58
C ALA A 18 16.37 -17.14 0.83
N GLN A 19 16.02 -16.47 1.93
CA GLN A 19 14.65 -16.23 2.30
C GLN A 19 14.04 -15.44 1.15
N ASP A 20 12.96 -15.95 0.57
CA ASP A 20 12.31 -15.31 -0.56
C ASP A 20 11.53 -14.10 0.00
N TRP A 21 12.21 -12.96 0.06
CA TRP A 21 11.71 -11.70 0.62
C TRP A 21 10.48 -11.18 -0.13
N GLU A 22 10.20 -11.69 -1.32
CA GLU A 22 9.10 -11.25 -2.18
C GLU A 22 7.75 -11.84 -1.77
N THR A 23 7.73 -12.90 -0.96
CA THR A 23 6.49 -13.58 -0.55
C THR A 23 6.08 -13.35 0.90
N ASP A 24 6.90 -12.66 1.71
CA ASP A 24 6.64 -12.46 3.14
C ASP A 24 5.61 -11.33 3.38
N GLY A 25 4.34 -11.72 3.52
CA GLY A 25 3.29 -10.92 4.16
C GLY A 25 2.94 -9.62 3.45
N LEU A 26 2.71 -9.66 2.15
CA LEU A 26 2.24 -8.52 1.36
C LEU A 26 0.72 -8.37 1.51
N ASP A 27 0.32 -7.73 2.59
CA ASP A 27 -1.06 -7.35 2.85
C ASP A 27 -1.18 -5.83 2.76
N CYS A 28 -1.99 -5.33 1.85
CA CYS A 28 -2.14 -3.91 1.58
C CYS A 28 -3.61 -3.50 1.61
N THR A 29 -3.90 -2.20 1.74
CA THR A 29 -5.26 -1.67 1.62
C THR A 29 -5.21 -0.41 0.76
N SER A 30 -6.07 -0.34 -0.26
CA SER A 30 -6.25 0.84 -1.09
C SER A 30 -7.71 1.27 -1.10
N ILE A 31 -7.95 2.57 -0.94
CA ILE A 31 -9.27 3.21 -1.02
C ILE A 31 -9.22 4.17 -2.20
N ALA A 32 -10.20 4.10 -3.09
CA ALA A 32 -10.35 4.97 -4.24
C ALA A 32 -11.66 5.75 -4.14
N VAL A 33 -11.59 7.07 -4.28
CA VAL A 33 -12.74 7.99 -4.18
C VAL A 33 -12.90 8.72 -5.50
N GLY A 34 -14.08 8.58 -6.12
CA GLY A 34 -14.46 9.32 -7.31
C GLY A 34 -14.64 10.82 -7.01
N ARG A 35 -14.41 11.68 -8.00
CA ARG A 35 -14.39 13.15 -7.83
C ARG A 35 -15.68 13.78 -7.32
N LEU A 36 -16.85 13.13 -7.53
CA LEU A 36 -18.15 13.58 -7.04
C LEU A 36 -18.52 12.96 -5.69
N ALA A 37 -17.74 11.95 -5.24
CA ALA A 37 -17.84 11.36 -3.91
C ALA A 37 -16.99 12.12 -2.90
N SER A 38 -15.98 12.87 -3.35
CA SER A 38 -15.12 13.67 -2.47
C SER A 38 -15.77 15.01 -2.09
N ASP A 39 -15.34 15.59 -0.98
CA ASP A 39 -15.87 16.83 -0.42
C ASP A 39 -15.43 18.08 -1.19
N ASP A 40 -14.28 18.02 -1.84
CA ASP A 40 -13.68 19.14 -2.57
C ASP A 40 -13.62 18.94 -4.10
N GLY A 41 -14.10 17.82 -4.62
CA GLY A 41 -14.05 17.49 -6.05
C GLY A 41 -12.72 16.90 -6.52
N SER A 42 -11.78 16.57 -5.61
CA SER A 42 -10.57 15.83 -5.95
C SER A 42 -10.87 14.36 -6.20
N VAL A 43 -10.03 13.70 -6.99
CA VAL A 43 -9.94 12.24 -7.01
C VAL A 43 -8.94 11.83 -5.95
N ILE A 44 -9.26 10.78 -5.17
CA ILE A 44 -8.37 10.29 -4.12
C ILE A 44 -8.08 8.81 -4.37
N THR A 45 -6.80 8.43 -4.24
CA THR A 45 -6.38 7.04 -4.12
C THR A 45 -5.47 6.87 -2.92
N SER A 46 -5.36 5.66 -2.39
CA SER A 46 -4.53 5.41 -1.22
C SER A 46 -3.84 4.06 -1.29
N HIS A 47 -2.85 3.85 -0.41
CA HIS A 47 -2.12 2.60 -0.29
C HIS A 47 -1.55 2.46 1.13
N THR A 48 -1.71 1.30 1.75
CA THR A 48 -0.87 0.86 2.87
C THR A 48 0.10 -0.20 2.35
N CYS A 49 1.40 0.01 2.53
CA CYS A 49 2.43 -0.95 2.16
C CYS A 49 2.75 -1.81 3.37
N ASP A 50 1.97 -2.89 3.56
CA ASP A 50 2.08 -3.74 4.75
C ASP A 50 3.10 -4.85 4.51
N GLY A 51 4.29 -4.74 5.13
CA GLY A 51 5.35 -5.72 4.95
C GLY A 51 6.75 -5.14 5.10
N LYS A 52 7.75 -5.89 4.60
CA LYS A 52 9.17 -5.56 4.74
C LYS A 52 9.72 -4.70 3.59
N SER A 53 8.88 -3.98 2.89
CA SER A 53 9.28 -3.09 1.79
C SER A 53 10.14 -1.93 2.30
N ARG A 54 10.94 -1.36 1.40
CA ARG A 54 11.80 -0.22 1.73
C ARG A 54 11.02 1.01 2.17
N THR A 55 11.60 1.80 3.07
CA THR A 55 11.04 3.05 3.58
C THR A 55 11.79 4.30 3.11
N TRP A 56 12.80 4.15 2.27
CA TRP A 56 13.41 5.30 1.61
C TRP A 56 12.62 5.68 0.35
N MET A 57 12.68 6.96 0.02
CA MET A 57 11.94 7.58 -1.07
C MET A 57 12.77 8.65 -1.74
N THR A 58 12.50 8.88 -3.04
CA THR A 58 13.14 9.95 -3.83
C THR A 58 12.14 10.60 -4.77
N MET A 59 12.40 11.85 -5.11
CA MET A 59 11.80 12.49 -6.27
C MET A 59 12.69 12.21 -7.48
N GLU A 60 12.20 11.40 -8.40
CA GLU A 60 12.91 11.09 -9.65
C GLU A 60 12.61 12.18 -10.69
N PRO A 61 13.62 12.79 -11.30
CA PRO A 61 13.41 13.90 -12.21
C PRO A 61 12.85 13.45 -13.55
N ALA A 62 12.14 14.36 -14.23
CA ALA A 62 11.80 14.19 -15.64
C ALA A 62 13.06 14.14 -16.50
N ALA A 63 13.03 13.32 -17.57
CA ALA A 63 14.20 13.14 -18.42
C ALA A 63 13.85 13.10 -19.91
N ARG A 64 14.87 13.35 -20.76
CA ARG A 64 14.82 13.14 -22.21
C ARG A 64 15.86 12.10 -22.60
N HIS A 65 15.43 11.13 -23.39
CA HIS A 65 16.24 9.98 -23.78
C HIS A 65 16.56 9.98 -25.27
N ALA A 66 17.73 9.49 -25.65
CA ALA A 66 18.14 9.35 -27.05
C ALA A 66 17.27 8.30 -27.75
N LYS A 67 17.16 8.38 -29.08
CA LYS A 67 16.45 7.35 -29.86
C LYS A 67 17.18 6.01 -29.75
N GLY A 68 16.44 4.95 -29.48
CA GLY A 68 17.00 3.59 -29.33
C GLY A 68 17.52 3.27 -27.93
N THR A 69 17.40 4.20 -26.94
CA THR A 69 17.67 3.88 -25.54
C THR A 69 16.75 2.74 -25.09
N MET A 70 17.29 1.83 -24.30
CA MET A 70 16.54 0.74 -23.66
C MET A 70 16.40 1.03 -22.18
N HIS A 71 15.22 0.78 -21.65
CA HIS A 71 14.89 0.85 -20.23
C HIS A 71 15.07 -0.53 -19.59
N PRO A 72 16.00 -0.72 -18.63
CA PRO A 72 16.15 -1.98 -17.95
C PRO A 72 15.02 -2.19 -16.94
N VAL A 73 14.49 -3.41 -16.90
CA VAL A 73 13.48 -3.86 -15.95
C VAL A 73 14.14 -4.74 -14.90
N TYR A 74 13.82 -4.51 -13.62
CA TYR A 74 14.43 -5.20 -12.49
C TYR A 74 13.37 -5.87 -11.61
N ARG A 75 13.80 -6.89 -10.85
CA ARG A 75 13.09 -7.37 -9.66
C ARG A 75 13.95 -7.08 -8.43
N GLY A 76 13.31 -6.94 -7.26
CA GLY A 76 13.97 -6.70 -5.98
C GLY A 76 14.12 -5.24 -5.61
N SER A 77 13.62 -4.29 -6.41
CA SER A 77 13.71 -2.85 -6.16
C SER A 77 13.00 -2.40 -4.88
N ARG A 78 12.01 -3.16 -4.40
CA ARG A 78 11.30 -2.92 -3.14
C ARG A 78 12.15 -3.17 -1.87
N HIS A 79 13.31 -3.82 -2.01
CA HIS A 79 14.10 -4.29 -0.87
C HIS A 79 15.52 -3.70 -0.80
N VAL A 80 15.89 -2.83 -1.73
CA VAL A 80 17.20 -2.17 -1.74
C VAL A 80 17.31 -1.15 -0.60
N ALA A 81 18.50 -1.01 -0.02
CA ALA A 81 18.70 -0.26 1.22
C ALA A 81 18.72 1.26 1.03
N PHE A 82 19.16 1.74 -0.13
CA PHE A 82 19.25 3.18 -0.47
C PHE A 82 19.22 3.38 -1.99
N PRO A 83 18.97 4.59 -2.50
CA PRO A 83 19.01 4.88 -3.93
C PRO A 83 20.39 4.55 -4.52
N GLY A 84 20.40 3.75 -5.60
CA GLY A 84 21.64 3.27 -6.24
C GLY A 84 22.23 1.99 -5.64
N ASP A 85 21.67 1.46 -4.55
CA ASP A 85 22.01 0.12 -4.08
C ASP A 85 21.53 -0.93 -5.11
N THR A 86 22.45 -1.77 -5.56
CA THR A 86 22.17 -2.85 -6.52
C THR A 86 22.13 -4.22 -5.86
N THR A 87 22.30 -4.28 -4.54
CA THR A 87 22.28 -5.55 -3.78
C THR A 87 20.92 -6.20 -3.85
N GLY A 88 20.86 -7.38 -4.44
CA GLY A 88 19.59 -8.11 -4.64
C GLY A 88 18.79 -7.70 -5.87
N LEU A 89 19.18 -6.64 -6.59
CA LEU A 89 18.57 -6.32 -7.87
C LEU A 89 18.95 -7.35 -8.93
N ARG A 90 17.95 -7.82 -9.67
CA ARG A 90 18.14 -8.71 -10.81
C ARG A 90 17.47 -8.11 -12.04
N LYS A 91 18.25 -7.88 -13.09
CA LYS A 91 17.68 -7.48 -14.39
C LYS A 91 16.86 -8.65 -14.95
N THR A 92 15.58 -8.42 -15.19
CA THR A 92 14.66 -9.41 -15.78
C THR A 92 14.54 -9.25 -17.30
N GLY A 93 14.79 -8.04 -17.81
CA GLY A 93 14.74 -7.74 -19.22
C GLY A 93 14.94 -6.26 -19.50
N GLU A 94 14.52 -5.85 -20.68
CA GLU A 94 14.52 -4.43 -21.08
C GLU A 94 13.42 -4.17 -22.12
N ILE A 95 12.96 -2.93 -22.15
CA ILE A 95 11.97 -2.44 -23.12
C ILE A 95 12.48 -1.15 -23.78
N PRO A 96 11.96 -0.75 -24.94
CA PRO A 96 12.27 0.56 -25.52
C PRO A 96 11.93 1.68 -24.53
N GLU A 97 12.90 2.60 -24.32
CA GLU A 97 12.68 3.78 -23.47
C GLU A 97 11.81 4.83 -24.19
N ALA A 98 10.96 5.53 -23.42
CA ALA A 98 10.21 6.67 -23.92
C ALA A 98 11.16 7.84 -24.22
N ARG A 99 10.84 8.67 -25.22
CA ARG A 99 11.65 9.85 -25.57
C ARG A 99 11.64 10.94 -24.49
N LYS A 100 10.60 10.96 -23.69
CA LYS A 100 10.41 11.84 -22.54
C LYS A 100 9.78 11.03 -21.42
N THR A 101 10.30 11.16 -20.21
CA THR A 101 9.71 10.61 -18.99
C THR A 101 9.37 11.74 -18.05
N TYR A 102 8.28 11.55 -17.26
CA TYR A 102 7.81 12.48 -16.24
C TYR A 102 8.57 12.27 -14.93
N ALA A 103 8.65 13.34 -14.12
CA ALA A 103 9.09 13.25 -12.74
C ALA A 103 8.06 12.51 -11.89
N TYR A 104 8.52 11.76 -10.89
CA TYR A 104 7.62 10.99 -10.02
C TYR A 104 8.21 10.74 -8.64
N LEU A 105 7.32 10.49 -7.67
CA LEU A 105 7.66 10.05 -6.32
C LEU A 105 7.93 8.54 -6.32
N ASN A 106 9.19 8.18 -6.07
CA ASN A 106 9.69 6.81 -6.07
C ASN A 106 9.63 6.21 -4.65
N THR A 107 8.50 5.66 -4.28
CA THR A 107 8.29 4.79 -3.12
C THR A 107 8.57 3.33 -3.47
N ALA A 108 8.42 2.38 -2.55
CA ALA A 108 8.60 0.96 -2.87
C ALA A 108 7.69 0.52 -4.03
N TYR A 109 6.46 1.01 -4.04
CA TYR A 109 5.56 1.03 -5.19
C TYR A 109 5.41 2.49 -5.62
N PRO A 110 6.05 2.94 -6.72
CA PRO A 110 5.98 4.32 -7.17
C PRO A 110 4.55 4.84 -7.26
N SER A 111 4.29 6.05 -6.76
CA SER A 111 2.93 6.41 -6.35
C SER A 111 2.30 7.64 -6.98
N LEU A 112 3.07 8.67 -7.37
CA LEU A 112 2.55 9.94 -7.92
C LEU A 112 3.54 10.55 -8.91
N ASN A 113 3.07 11.05 -10.05
CA ASN A 113 3.89 11.80 -11.00
C ASN A 113 3.52 13.29 -11.12
N GLU A 114 4.37 14.05 -11.81
CA GLU A 114 4.21 15.50 -12.03
C GLU A 114 2.96 15.89 -12.83
N ARG A 115 2.24 14.91 -13.41
CA ARG A 115 1.02 15.11 -14.20
C ARG A 115 -0.26 14.78 -13.43
N GLN A 116 -0.14 14.52 -12.12
CA GLN A 116 -1.22 14.06 -11.25
C GLN A 116 -1.77 12.69 -11.69
N VAL A 117 -0.93 11.77 -12.12
CA VAL A 117 -1.27 10.35 -12.18
C VAL A 117 -0.78 9.70 -10.90
N ALA A 118 -1.64 8.94 -10.25
CA ALA A 118 -1.37 8.31 -8.97
C ALA A 118 -1.73 6.82 -8.97
N ILE A 119 -0.97 6.02 -8.23
CA ILE A 119 -1.17 4.58 -8.15
C ILE A 119 -1.11 4.14 -6.68
N GLY A 120 -2.12 3.38 -6.26
CA GLY A 120 -2.11 2.56 -5.04
C GLY A 120 -2.05 1.08 -5.43
N GLU A 121 -1.61 0.22 -4.51
CA GLU A 121 -1.40 -1.19 -4.80
C GLU A 121 -1.97 -2.08 -3.70
N THR A 122 -2.43 -3.28 -4.06
CA THR A 122 -2.76 -4.37 -3.15
C THR A 122 -2.51 -5.72 -3.82
N THR A 123 -1.69 -6.55 -3.21
CA THR A 123 -1.47 -7.91 -3.70
C THR A 123 -2.68 -8.80 -3.39
N PHE A 124 -3.15 -9.60 -4.33
CA PHE A 124 -4.05 -10.71 -4.06
C PHE A 124 -3.45 -12.04 -4.54
N SER A 125 -3.84 -13.14 -3.91
CA SER A 125 -3.34 -14.46 -4.32
C SER A 125 -4.17 -14.98 -5.49
N GLY A 126 -3.58 -15.05 -6.68
CA GLY A 126 -4.14 -15.76 -7.81
C GLY A 126 -3.88 -17.27 -7.73
N PRO A 127 -4.48 -18.09 -8.63
CA PRO A 127 -4.17 -19.51 -8.73
C PRO A 127 -2.70 -19.74 -9.05
N ASP A 128 -2.04 -20.65 -8.31
CA ASP A 128 -0.61 -20.99 -8.52
C ASP A 128 -0.32 -21.49 -9.95
N THR A 129 -1.31 -22.06 -10.61
CA THR A 129 -1.23 -22.50 -12.01
C THR A 129 -0.97 -21.36 -12.99
N LEU A 130 -1.33 -20.13 -12.63
CA LEU A 130 -1.16 -18.93 -13.47
C LEU A 130 0.16 -18.22 -13.22
N ARG A 131 0.86 -18.50 -12.12
CA ARG A 131 2.14 -17.87 -11.82
C ARG A 131 3.17 -18.26 -12.88
N SER A 132 3.56 -17.30 -13.70
CA SER A 132 4.55 -17.49 -14.75
C SER A 132 5.96 -17.22 -14.27
N SER A 133 6.94 -17.95 -14.82
CA SER A 133 8.37 -17.62 -14.74
C SER A 133 8.91 -17.04 -16.05
N ASN A 134 8.07 -16.94 -17.08
CA ASN A 134 8.44 -16.51 -18.43
C ASN A 134 7.93 -15.09 -18.69
N GLY A 135 8.64 -14.12 -18.17
CA GLY A 135 8.31 -12.70 -18.30
C GLY A 135 9.34 -11.81 -17.63
N ILE A 136 9.09 -10.51 -17.66
CA ILE A 136 10.03 -9.55 -17.10
C ILE A 136 9.41 -8.62 -16.03
N PHE A 137 8.07 -8.51 -15.94
CA PHE A 137 7.40 -7.54 -15.10
C PHE A 137 6.92 -8.10 -13.76
N LEU A 138 7.28 -7.37 -12.71
CA LEU A 138 6.56 -7.33 -11.44
C LEU A 138 5.81 -5.99 -11.35
N VAL A 139 4.88 -5.89 -10.39
CA VAL A 139 3.95 -4.78 -10.32
C VAL A 139 4.64 -3.43 -10.07
N GLU A 140 5.69 -3.36 -9.24
CA GLU A 140 6.40 -2.11 -8.96
C GLU A 140 7.07 -1.51 -10.21
N GLU A 141 7.51 -2.33 -11.16
CA GLU A 141 8.07 -1.86 -12.42
C GLU A 141 6.98 -1.34 -13.36
N LEU A 142 5.80 -1.97 -13.37
CA LEU A 142 4.64 -1.46 -14.10
C LEU A 142 4.21 -0.09 -13.57
N CYS A 143 4.12 0.07 -12.24
CA CYS A 143 3.83 1.36 -11.60
C CYS A 143 4.83 2.44 -12.02
N ARG A 144 6.14 2.12 -11.96
CA ARG A 144 7.22 3.04 -12.38
C ARG A 144 7.06 3.50 -13.81
N ILE A 145 6.88 2.57 -14.74
CA ILE A 145 6.81 2.87 -16.17
C ILE A 145 5.52 3.64 -16.49
N ALA A 146 4.40 3.30 -15.88
CA ALA A 146 3.16 4.04 -16.04
C ALA A 146 3.30 5.50 -15.59
N LEU A 147 3.89 5.75 -14.41
CA LEU A 147 4.12 7.10 -13.90
C LEU A 147 5.12 7.89 -14.75
N GLN A 148 6.15 7.22 -15.29
CA GLN A 148 7.12 7.87 -16.18
C GLN A 148 6.54 8.27 -17.53
N ARG A 149 5.49 7.59 -18.02
CA ARG A 149 5.07 7.68 -19.42
C ARG A 149 3.67 8.22 -19.66
N CYS A 150 2.80 8.21 -18.64
CA CYS A 150 1.39 8.55 -18.79
C CYS A 150 1.04 9.84 -18.04
N ASP A 151 0.10 10.60 -18.59
CA ASP A 151 -0.44 11.84 -18.03
C ASP A 151 -1.94 11.72 -17.66
N ASN A 152 -2.49 10.52 -17.77
CA ASN A 152 -3.84 10.19 -17.35
C ASN A 152 -3.96 8.71 -16.96
N ALA A 153 -4.98 8.38 -16.16
CA ALA A 153 -5.19 7.04 -15.60
C ALA A 153 -5.50 5.99 -16.68
N ARG A 154 -6.29 6.34 -17.67
CA ARG A 154 -6.72 5.43 -18.74
C ARG A 154 -5.55 4.92 -19.58
N ASP A 155 -4.65 5.83 -19.97
CA ASP A 155 -3.46 5.46 -20.71
C ASP A 155 -2.46 4.66 -19.85
N ALA A 156 -2.40 4.96 -18.54
CA ALA A 156 -1.60 4.17 -17.60
C ALA A 156 -2.10 2.72 -17.50
N VAL A 157 -3.40 2.50 -17.32
CA VAL A 157 -4.03 1.17 -17.31
C VAL A 157 -3.73 0.42 -18.61
N LYS A 158 -3.97 1.07 -19.76
CA LYS A 158 -3.73 0.47 -21.08
C LYS A 158 -2.27 0.10 -21.29
N LEU A 159 -1.34 1.00 -20.95
CA LEU A 159 0.09 0.75 -21.06
C LEU A 159 0.53 -0.44 -20.21
N MET A 160 0.08 -0.53 -18.96
CA MET A 160 0.43 -1.62 -18.06
C MET A 160 -0.10 -2.96 -18.58
N GLY A 161 -1.34 -3.00 -19.09
CA GLY A 161 -1.91 -4.18 -19.73
C GLY A 161 -1.11 -4.63 -20.95
N GLU A 162 -0.84 -3.74 -21.89
CA GLU A 162 -0.08 -4.02 -23.12
C GLU A 162 1.35 -4.51 -22.83
N LEU A 163 2.03 -3.91 -21.82
CA LEU A 163 3.36 -4.33 -21.41
C LEU A 163 3.34 -5.74 -20.80
N SER A 164 2.36 -6.00 -19.93
CA SER A 164 2.19 -7.32 -19.30
C SER A 164 1.91 -8.42 -20.30
N GLU A 165 1.03 -8.17 -21.28
CA GLU A 165 0.76 -9.12 -22.36
C GLU A 165 2.00 -9.37 -23.23
N LYS A 166 2.69 -8.31 -23.64
CA LYS A 166 3.80 -8.39 -24.59
C LYS A 166 5.07 -9.01 -24.00
N TYR A 167 5.39 -8.63 -22.76
CA TYR A 167 6.68 -8.97 -22.14
C TYR A 167 6.57 -10.00 -21.03
N GLY A 168 5.36 -10.34 -20.60
CA GLY A 168 5.05 -11.32 -19.56
C GLY A 168 5.09 -10.74 -18.14
N TYR A 169 4.10 -11.12 -17.37
CA TYR A 169 3.92 -10.76 -15.96
C TYR A 169 4.28 -11.97 -15.10
N ILE A 170 5.18 -11.78 -14.12
CA ILE A 170 5.78 -12.86 -13.31
C ILE A 170 5.49 -12.75 -11.82
N ASP A 171 4.69 -11.78 -11.41
CA ASP A 171 4.25 -11.63 -10.02
C ASP A 171 3.03 -12.50 -9.71
N GLY A 172 2.55 -12.44 -8.45
CA GLY A 172 1.25 -12.99 -8.06
C GLY A 172 0.08 -12.23 -8.70
N GLY A 173 -1.10 -12.30 -8.13
CA GLY A 173 -2.20 -11.43 -8.51
C GLY A 173 -2.06 -10.07 -7.83
N GLU A 174 -2.24 -8.99 -8.60
CA GLU A 174 -2.14 -7.61 -8.12
C GLU A 174 -3.33 -6.77 -8.56
N CYS A 175 -3.80 -5.91 -7.65
CA CYS A 175 -4.79 -4.88 -7.91
C CYS A 175 -4.16 -3.51 -7.72
N LEU A 176 -4.22 -2.67 -8.75
CA LEU A 176 -3.78 -1.28 -8.69
C LEU A 176 -4.98 -0.34 -8.74
N THR A 177 -5.01 0.65 -7.86
CA THR A 177 -5.91 1.80 -7.99
C THR A 177 -5.18 2.88 -8.77
N VAL A 178 -5.56 3.08 -10.03
CA VAL A 178 -4.89 4.00 -10.97
C VAL A 178 -5.76 5.23 -11.14
N ALA A 179 -5.28 6.39 -10.70
CA ALA A 179 -6.05 7.62 -10.64
C ALA A 179 -5.40 8.75 -11.43
N ASP A 180 -6.21 9.64 -11.94
CA ASP A 180 -5.83 10.98 -12.37
C ASP A 180 -6.82 12.02 -11.80
N LYS A 181 -6.67 13.27 -12.18
CA LYS A 181 -7.53 14.37 -11.71
C LYS A 181 -9.01 14.31 -12.16
N LYS A 182 -9.41 13.24 -12.90
CA LYS A 182 -10.76 13.09 -13.44
C LYS A 182 -11.42 11.78 -13.05
N GLU A 183 -10.65 10.69 -13.00
CA GLU A 183 -11.18 9.35 -12.79
C GLU A 183 -10.21 8.45 -12.04
N VAL A 184 -10.72 7.37 -11.46
CA VAL A 184 -9.92 6.31 -10.83
C VAL A 184 -10.39 4.94 -11.33
N TRP A 185 -9.42 4.05 -11.55
CA TRP A 185 -9.59 2.71 -12.06
C TRP A 185 -9.04 1.68 -11.11
N PHE A 186 -9.69 0.53 -11.05
CA PHE A 186 -9.09 -0.70 -10.55
C PHE A 186 -8.50 -1.43 -11.75
N PHE A 187 -7.25 -1.84 -11.65
CA PHE A 187 -6.54 -2.64 -12.63
C PHE A 187 -6.04 -3.91 -11.95
N GLU A 188 -6.53 -5.06 -12.35
CA GLU A 188 -6.20 -6.36 -11.80
C GLU A 188 -5.46 -7.20 -12.83
N VAL A 189 -4.29 -7.75 -12.45
CA VAL A 189 -3.38 -8.45 -13.36
C VAL A 189 -2.80 -9.71 -12.74
N LEU A 190 -2.66 -10.76 -13.54
CA LEU A 190 -2.01 -12.04 -13.21
C LEU A 190 -1.20 -12.55 -14.39
N GLY A 191 -0.32 -13.53 -14.14
CA GLY A 191 0.26 -14.34 -15.21
C GLY A 191 -0.81 -15.16 -15.95
N CYS A 192 -0.48 -15.65 -17.14
CA CYS A 192 -1.41 -16.44 -17.98
C CYS A 192 -1.10 -17.95 -17.99
N GLY A 193 -0.20 -18.42 -17.12
CA GLY A 193 0.14 -19.83 -16.99
C GLY A 193 1.61 -20.09 -16.71
N ARG A 194 1.89 -21.22 -16.07
CA ARG A 194 3.25 -21.63 -15.72
C ARG A 194 4.08 -21.86 -16.99
N GLY A 195 5.16 -21.08 -17.15
CA GLY A 195 6.03 -21.13 -18.33
C GLY A 195 5.49 -20.37 -19.56
N GLU A 196 4.30 -19.77 -19.47
CA GLU A 196 3.74 -18.96 -20.56
C GLU A 196 4.17 -17.50 -20.43
N LYS A 197 4.41 -16.87 -21.57
CA LYS A 197 4.70 -15.43 -21.63
C LYS A 197 3.40 -14.68 -21.92
N GLY A 198 3.06 -13.72 -21.08
CA GLY A 198 1.86 -12.93 -21.21
C GLY A 198 1.26 -12.59 -19.87
N ALA A 199 0.01 -12.15 -19.90
CA ALA A 199 -0.78 -11.82 -18.71
C ALA A 199 -2.27 -12.00 -19.00
N VAL A 200 -3.04 -12.07 -17.91
CA VAL A 200 -4.49 -11.86 -17.90
C VAL A 200 -4.75 -10.64 -17.05
N TRP A 201 -5.53 -9.70 -17.54
CA TRP A 201 -5.86 -8.50 -16.80
C TRP A 201 -7.25 -7.97 -17.11
N ALA A 202 -7.83 -7.28 -16.15
CA ALA A 202 -9.05 -6.51 -16.32
C ALA A 202 -8.92 -5.16 -15.59
N ALA A 203 -9.68 -4.18 -16.05
CA ALA A 203 -9.80 -2.90 -15.37
C ALA A 203 -11.25 -2.41 -15.38
N GLN A 204 -11.67 -1.87 -14.23
CA GLN A 204 -12.99 -1.28 -14.02
C GLN A 204 -12.86 0.10 -13.44
N ARG A 205 -13.54 1.07 -14.04
CA ARG A 205 -13.61 2.44 -13.55
C ARG A 205 -14.53 2.51 -12.34
N VAL A 206 -14.10 3.21 -11.30
CA VAL A 206 -14.97 3.57 -10.19
C VAL A 206 -15.91 4.69 -10.64
N PRO A 207 -17.23 4.60 -10.40
CA PRO A 207 -18.16 5.70 -10.68
C PRO A 207 -17.72 7.00 -9.97
N ASP A 208 -17.96 8.14 -10.62
CA ASP A 208 -17.51 9.43 -10.10
C ASP A 208 -18.07 9.77 -8.71
N ASP A 209 -19.25 9.29 -8.37
CA ASP A 209 -19.95 9.54 -7.10
C ASP A 209 -19.86 8.38 -6.10
N GLU A 210 -18.89 7.46 -6.31
CA GLU A 210 -18.72 6.30 -5.47
C GLU A 210 -17.30 6.14 -4.93
N VAL A 211 -17.17 5.27 -3.93
CA VAL A 211 -15.92 4.84 -3.29
C VAL A 211 -15.76 3.34 -3.43
N ALA A 212 -14.57 2.90 -3.78
CA ALA A 212 -14.20 1.49 -3.87
C ALA A 212 -13.00 1.16 -2.99
N VAL A 213 -12.88 -0.11 -2.60
CA VAL A 213 -11.81 -0.61 -1.71
C VAL A 213 -11.20 -1.86 -2.30
N SER A 214 -9.87 -1.94 -2.28
CA SER A 214 -9.11 -3.17 -2.48
C SER A 214 -8.33 -3.51 -1.22
N ALA A 215 -8.44 -4.76 -0.77
CA ALA A 215 -7.85 -5.23 0.48
C ALA A 215 -7.36 -6.68 0.35
N ASN A 216 -6.48 -6.93 -0.61
CA ASN A 216 -5.95 -8.26 -0.96
C ASN A 216 -7.01 -9.25 -1.47
N ILE A 217 -8.06 -8.71 -2.07
CA ILE A 217 -9.10 -9.45 -2.77
C ILE A 217 -9.33 -8.79 -4.11
N PRO A 218 -9.37 -9.52 -5.24
CA PRO A 218 -9.77 -8.94 -6.53
C PRO A 218 -11.22 -8.50 -6.46
N ARG A 219 -11.54 -7.40 -7.11
CA ARG A 219 -12.81 -6.70 -7.00
C ARG A 219 -13.63 -6.71 -8.28
N ILE A 220 -12.95 -6.87 -9.43
CA ILE A 220 -13.59 -6.79 -10.73
C ILE A 220 -14.45 -8.04 -10.94
N GLY A 221 -15.73 -7.81 -11.10
CA GLY A 221 -16.70 -8.87 -11.34
C GLY A 221 -16.92 -9.14 -12.82
N ARG A 222 -18.11 -8.83 -13.28
CA ARG A 222 -18.51 -8.95 -14.69
C ARG A 222 -17.84 -7.85 -15.51
N ILE A 223 -17.28 -8.24 -16.67
CA ILE A 223 -16.63 -7.33 -17.61
C ILE A 223 -17.58 -7.06 -18.77
N ASP A 224 -18.08 -5.82 -18.89
CA ASP A 224 -18.83 -5.42 -20.09
C ASP A 224 -17.87 -4.88 -21.18
N ARG A 225 -17.47 -5.74 -22.11
CA ARG A 225 -16.58 -5.38 -23.22
C ARG A 225 -17.15 -4.33 -24.17
N LYS A 226 -18.46 -4.06 -24.14
CA LYS A 226 -19.11 -3.02 -24.96
C LYS A 226 -18.99 -1.65 -24.31
N ASP A 227 -18.96 -1.60 -23.01
CA ASP A 227 -18.80 -0.37 -22.22
C ASP A 227 -17.32 -0.02 -22.05
N LYS A 228 -16.69 0.41 -23.13
CA LYS A 228 -15.27 0.83 -23.12
C LYS A 228 -15.01 2.10 -22.28
N LYS A 229 -16.06 2.76 -21.82
CA LYS A 229 -15.93 3.90 -20.90
C LYS A 229 -15.54 3.41 -19.50
N ASN A 230 -16.09 2.29 -19.06
CA ASN A 230 -15.96 1.79 -17.69
C ASN A 230 -15.18 0.48 -17.58
N PHE A 231 -14.89 -0.22 -18.70
CA PHE A 231 -14.17 -1.49 -18.68
C PHE A 231 -13.08 -1.57 -19.75
N MET A 232 -11.95 -2.18 -19.36
CA MET A 232 -10.89 -2.65 -20.24
C MET A 232 -10.44 -4.03 -19.77
N ALA A 233 -10.00 -4.88 -20.68
CA ALA A 233 -9.47 -6.20 -20.33
C ALA A 233 -8.63 -6.77 -21.48
N SER A 234 -7.72 -7.68 -21.18
CA SER A 234 -7.04 -8.50 -22.16
C SER A 234 -8.06 -9.40 -22.89
N ASP A 235 -7.76 -9.74 -24.15
CA ASP A 235 -8.68 -10.54 -24.96
C ASP A 235 -8.82 -11.98 -24.46
N ASN A 236 -7.81 -12.48 -23.76
CA ASN A 236 -7.67 -13.87 -23.31
C ASN A 236 -8.29 -14.18 -21.93
N VAL A 237 -9.02 -13.25 -21.28
CA VAL A 237 -9.49 -13.46 -19.88
C VAL A 237 -10.37 -14.69 -19.73
N GLU A 238 -11.24 -15.00 -20.67
CA GLU A 238 -12.12 -16.17 -20.60
C GLU A 238 -11.39 -17.44 -21.07
N GLU A 239 -10.57 -17.32 -22.12
CA GLU A 239 -9.78 -18.42 -22.68
C GLU A 239 -8.84 -19.03 -21.64
N VAL A 240 -8.10 -18.19 -20.89
CA VAL A 240 -7.19 -18.64 -19.84
C VAL A 240 -7.96 -19.29 -18.70
N ALA A 241 -9.11 -18.74 -18.31
CA ALA A 241 -9.95 -19.33 -17.27
C ALA A 241 -10.45 -20.73 -17.67
N LEU A 242 -10.92 -20.90 -18.89
CA LEU A 242 -11.32 -22.21 -19.44
C LEU A 242 -10.15 -23.18 -19.51
N LYS A 243 -9.00 -22.74 -20.04
CA LYS A 243 -7.79 -23.56 -20.20
C LYS A 243 -7.32 -24.19 -18.88
N TYR A 244 -7.43 -23.45 -17.77
CA TYR A 244 -6.97 -23.91 -16.46
C TYR A 244 -8.09 -24.42 -15.55
N GLY A 245 -9.32 -24.57 -16.07
CA GLY A 245 -10.48 -25.07 -15.30
C GLY A 245 -10.91 -24.15 -14.17
N LEU A 246 -10.66 -22.84 -14.31
CA LEU A 246 -11.04 -21.80 -13.36
C LEU A 246 -12.47 -21.29 -13.60
N TRP A 247 -12.99 -21.59 -14.77
CA TRP A 247 -14.37 -21.39 -15.21
C TRP A 247 -14.74 -22.51 -16.17
N ASP A 248 -15.98 -22.96 -16.13
CA ASP A 248 -16.47 -24.10 -16.96
C ASP A 248 -17.04 -23.70 -18.33
N GLY A 249 -17.10 -22.38 -18.60
CA GLY A 249 -17.68 -21.84 -19.82
C GLY A 249 -19.18 -21.66 -19.76
N GLU A 250 -19.82 -22.02 -18.66
CA GLU A 250 -21.25 -21.88 -18.46
C GLU A 250 -21.61 -20.68 -17.58
N GLY A 251 -22.73 -20.03 -17.87
CA GLY A 251 -23.20 -18.88 -17.12
C GLY A 251 -22.36 -17.60 -17.34
N GLU A 252 -22.53 -16.64 -16.43
CA GLU A 252 -21.80 -15.37 -16.51
C GLU A 252 -20.37 -15.54 -15.98
N PHE A 253 -19.40 -14.95 -16.69
CA PHE A 253 -18.02 -14.88 -16.23
C PHE A 253 -17.82 -13.75 -15.23
N TYR A 254 -17.23 -14.08 -14.07
CA TYR A 254 -16.81 -13.12 -13.06
C TYR A 254 -15.31 -13.22 -12.85
N PHE A 255 -14.56 -12.14 -13.11
CA PHE A 255 -13.10 -12.12 -13.04
C PHE A 255 -12.59 -12.56 -11.66
N TYR A 256 -13.08 -11.98 -10.58
CA TYR A 256 -12.65 -12.33 -9.22
C TYR A 256 -12.95 -13.81 -8.84
N LYS A 257 -14.05 -14.38 -9.34
CA LYS A 257 -14.41 -15.79 -9.05
C LYS A 257 -13.45 -16.75 -9.75
N ALA A 258 -13.07 -16.43 -10.99
CA ALA A 258 -12.15 -17.25 -11.75
C ALA A 258 -10.69 -17.12 -11.26
N TYR A 259 -10.26 -15.92 -10.93
CA TYR A 259 -8.84 -15.61 -10.74
C TYR A 259 -8.39 -15.45 -9.29
N HIS A 260 -9.23 -15.72 -8.31
CA HIS A 260 -8.85 -15.77 -6.90
C HIS A 260 -9.08 -17.16 -6.32
N ALA A 261 -7.99 -17.89 -6.07
CA ALA A 261 -8.04 -19.28 -5.61
C ALA A 261 -8.80 -19.49 -4.28
N ALA A 262 -8.84 -18.46 -3.44
CA ALA A 262 -9.48 -18.48 -2.13
C ALA A 262 -10.73 -17.59 -2.04
N TYR A 263 -11.30 -17.16 -3.17
CA TYR A 263 -12.51 -16.35 -3.14
C TYR A 263 -13.65 -17.10 -2.46
N GLY A 264 -14.20 -16.54 -1.41
CA GLY A 264 -15.19 -17.19 -0.57
C GLY A 264 -14.66 -18.10 0.54
N ALA A 265 -13.40 -18.55 0.49
CA ALA A 265 -12.80 -19.39 1.53
C ALA A 265 -12.20 -18.60 2.70
N GLY A 266 -11.86 -17.33 2.50
CA GLY A 266 -11.14 -16.50 3.47
C GLY A 266 -11.88 -15.21 3.81
N LYS A 267 -12.94 -15.28 4.63
CA LYS A 267 -13.66 -14.07 5.08
C LYS A 267 -12.78 -13.06 5.82
N ASN A 268 -11.64 -13.47 6.37
CA ASN A 268 -10.71 -12.59 7.07
C ASN A 268 -10.17 -11.42 6.21
N PHE A 269 -10.00 -11.61 4.90
CA PHE A 269 -9.60 -10.51 4.02
C PHE A 269 -10.70 -9.46 3.86
N ARG A 270 -11.96 -9.85 3.97
CA ARG A 270 -13.13 -9.01 3.79
C ARG A 270 -13.41 -8.09 4.98
N GLU A 271 -12.78 -8.29 6.13
CA GLU A 271 -12.93 -7.42 7.31
C GLU A 271 -12.68 -5.96 6.97
N ARG A 272 -11.61 -5.67 6.23
CA ARG A 272 -11.22 -4.30 5.84
C ARG A 272 -12.19 -3.69 4.83
N GLU A 273 -12.57 -4.47 3.83
CA GLU A 273 -13.51 -4.08 2.80
C GLU A 273 -14.89 -3.78 3.40
N TRP A 274 -15.45 -4.76 4.13
CA TRP A 274 -16.71 -4.59 4.83
C TRP A 274 -16.71 -3.37 5.74
N TRP A 275 -15.68 -3.21 6.56
CA TRP A 275 -15.57 -2.11 7.50
C TRP A 275 -15.58 -0.74 6.81
N ILE A 276 -14.78 -0.57 5.77
CA ILE A 276 -14.67 0.70 5.05
C ILE A 276 -15.99 1.01 4.32
N LEU A 277 -16.54 0.05 3.58
CA LEU A 277 -17.78 0.26 2.83
C LEU A 277 -18.98 0.50 3.77
N SER A 278 -19.10 -0.25 4.86
CA SER A 278 -20.16 -0.06 5.87
C SER A 278 -20.03 1.26 6.61
N THR A 279 -18.82 1.75 6.85
CA THR A 279 -18.58 3.05 7.49
C THR A 279 -19.02 4.20 6.57
N LEU A 280 -18.80 4.08 5.26
CA LEU A 280 -19.13 5.12 4.28
C LEU A 280 -20.59 5.10 3.86
N ALA A 281 -21.23 3.93 3.85
CA ALA A 281 -22.63 3.74 3.43
C ALA A 281 -23.41 2.85 4.41
N PRO A 282 -23.60 3.28 5.68
CA PRO A 282 -24.24 2.46 6.72
C PRO A 282 -25.67 2.08 6.40
N SER A 283 -26.43 2.86 5.64
CA SER A 283 -27.80 2.52 5.26
C SER A 283 -27.93 1.29 4.35
N LEU A 284 -26.81 0.88 3.70
CA LEU A 284 -26.82 -0.35 2.91
C LEU A 284 -26.91 -1.61 3.79
N GLY A 285 -26.62 -1.50 5.09
CA GLY A 285 -26.71 -2.60 6.04
C GLY A 285 -25.81 -3.79 5.68
N LEU A 286 -24.66 -3.55 5.04
CA LEU A 286 -23.70 -4.59 4.66
C LEU A 286 -23.25 -5.37 5.89
N LYS A 287 -23.25 -6.68 5.80
CA LYS A 287 -22.81 -7.58 6.87
C LYS A 287 -21.48 -8.22 6.49
N TYR A 288 -20.62 -8.40 7.48
CA TYR A 288 -19.36 -9.11 7.30
C TYR A 288 -19.56 -10.54 6.72
N GLU A 289 -20.68 -11.17 7.09
CA GLU A 289 -21.06 -12.53 6.67
C GLU A 289 -21.62 -12.61 5.24
N ASP A 290 -21.91 -11.48 4.60
CA ASP A 290 -22.44 -11.47 3.24
C ASP A 290 -21.46 -12.19 2.29
N ASP A 291 -21.96 -12.97 1.35
CA ASP A 291 -21.13 -13.74 0.43
C ASP A 291 -20.40 -12.83 -0.57
N GLU A 292 -21.00 -11.72 -0.94
CA GLU A 292 -20.45 -10.75 -1.88
C GLU A 292 -20.55 -9.32 -1.32
N MET A 293 -19.54 -8.50 -1.57
CA MET A 293 -19.54 -7.05 -1.32
C MET A 293 -19.72 -6.31 -2.64
N PRO A 294 -20.41 -5.17 -2.67
CA PRO A 294 -20.49 -4.35 -3.87
C PRO A 294 -19.09 -3.89 -4.30
N PHE A 295 -18.84 -3.77 -5.61
CA PHE A 295 -17.57 -3.24 -6.14
C PHE A 295 -17.24 -1.86 -5.56
N SER A 296 -18.24 -0.99 -5.50
CA SER A 296 -18.17 0.37 -4.96
C SER A 296 -19.49 0.75 -4.32
N VAL A 297 -19.48 1.77 -3.48
CA VAL A 297 -20.66 2.31 -2.82
C VAL A 297 -20.71 3.83 -2.97
N LYS A 298 -21.93 4.38 -3.03
CA LYS A 298 -22.13 5.80 -2.89
C LYS A 298 -22.07 6.17 -1.42
N PRO A 299 -21.10 6.99 -0.98
CA PRO A 299 -21.01 7.37 0.42
C PRO A 299 -22.18 8.26 0.82
N GLU A 300 -22.65 8.16 2.07
CA GLU A 300 -23.76 8.97 2.58
C GLU A 300 -23.39 10.44 2.83
N LYS A 301 -22.08 10.68 2.95
CA LYS A 301 -21.50 12.02 3.09
C LYS A 301 -20.31 12.14 2.14
N PRO A 302 -20.04 13.33 1.60
CA PRO A 302 -18.81 13.56 0.86
C PRO A 302 -17.57 13.16 1.68
N VAL A 303 -16.61 12.53 1.02
CA VAL A 303 -15.41 11.94 1.66
C VAL A 303 -14.24 12.89 1.49
N SER A 304 -13.68 13.36 2.59
CA SER A 304 -12.47 14.16 2.59
C SER A 304 -11.20 13.28 2.53
N VAL A 305 -10.07 13.89 2.18
CA VAL A 305 -8.77 13.22 2.29
C VAL A 305 -8.47 12.79 3.74
N ARG A 306 -8.96 13.55 4.73
CA ARG A 306 -8.83 13.21 6.15
C ARG A 306 -9.68 12.00 6.55
N ASP A 307 -10.85 11.83 5.94
CA ASP A 307 -11.68 10.63 6.16
C ASP A 307 -10.97 9.38 5.65
N VAL A 308 -10.32 9.46 4.47
CA VAL A 308 -9.51 8.36 3.95
C VAL A 308 -8.32 8.05 4.88
N MET A 309 -7.61 9.06 5.39
CA MET A 309 -6.56 8.87 6.40
C MET A 309 -7.11 8.18 7.64
N GLN A 310 -8.29 8.59 8.13
CA GLN A 310 -8.92 8.00 9.30
C GLN A 310 -9.35 6.54 9.06
N LEU A 311 -9.87 6.22 7.89
CA LEU A 311 -10.20 4.84 7.50
C LEU A 311 -8.95 3.95 7.47
N LEU A 312 -7.82 4.45 6.94
CA LEU A 312 -6.56 3.72 6.95
C LEU A 312 -5.98 3.50 8.37
N ARG A 313 -6.42 4.29 9.35
CA ARG A 313 -6.04 4.17 10.78
C ARG A 313 -6.88 3.18 11.56
N SER A 314 -7.89 2.58 10.96
CA SER A 314 -8.86 1.75 11.68
C SER A 314 -8.22 0.52 12.31
N THR A 315 -8.49 0.34 13.59
CA THR A 315 -8.04 -0.80 14.41
C THR A 315 -9.22 -1.63 14.94
N TYR A 316 -10.44 -1.27 14.56
CA TYR A 316 -11.70 -1.86 15.04
C TYR A 316 -11.92 -1.75 16.57
N GLU A 317 -11.15 -0.93 17.30
CA GLU A 317 -11.41 -0.69 18.72
C GLU A 317 -12.83 -0.13 18.92
N GLY A 318 -13.59 -0.74 19.83
CA GLY A 318 -14.99 -0.42 20.11
C GLY A 318 -16.00 -1.06 19.13
N VAL A 319 -15.56 -1.81 18.12
CA VAL A 319 -16.43 -2.52 17.18
C VAL A 319 -16.76 -3.90 17.74
N GLU A 320 -18.05 -4.15 18.01
CA GLU A 320 -18.51 -5.43 18.58
C GLU A 320 -18.09 -6.62 17.70
N GLY A 321 -17.48 -7.63 18.33
CA GLY A 321 -16.99 -8.84 17.66
C GLY A 321 -15.67 -8.66 16.88
N PHE A 322 -15.16 -7.42 16.72
CA PHE A 322 -13.93 -7.13 15.97
C PHE A 322 -12.83 -6.49 16.83
N ASP A 323 -13.16 -5.96 18.01
CA ASP A 323 -12.20 -5.33 18.92
C ASP A 323 -11.33 -6.39 19.62
N MET A 324 -10.05 -6.46 19.25
CA MET A 324 -9.08 -7.38 19.86
C MET A 324 -8.70 -7.01 21.30
N CYS A 325 -9.02 -5.78 21.74
CA CYS A 325 -8.76 -5.31 23.11
C CYS A 325 -9.89 -5.65 24.08
N ALA A 326 -11.11 -5.86 23.59
CA ALA A 326 -12.34 -5.87 24.37
C ALA A 326 -12.36 -6.88 25.52
N ASN A 327 -11.72 -8.05 25.36
CA ASN A 327 -11.70 -9.12 26.36
C ASN A 327 -10.42 -9.20 27.18
N ILE A 328 -9.45 -8.31 26.94
CA ILE A 328 -8.22 -8.21 27.75
C ILE A 328 -8.54 -7.28 28.94
N LYS A 329 -9.02 -7.85 30.04
CA LYS A 329 -9.60 -7.08 31.16
C LYS A 329 -8.85 -7.29 32.48
N ILE A 330 -8.88 -6.26 33.32
CA ILE A 330 -8.52 -6.27 34.74
C ILE A 330 -9.68 -5.60 35.47
N ASP A 331 -10.27 -6.29 36.45
CA ASP A 331 -11.43 -5.79 37.23
C ASP A 331 -12.56 -5.24 36.32
N ASP A 332 -12.97 -6.05 35.34
CA ASP A 332 -14.00 -5.75 34.33
C ASP A 332 -13.72 -4.54 33.40
N LYS A 333 -12.58 -3.91 33.51
CA LYS A 333 -12.15 -2.82 32.62
C LYS A 333 -11.11 -3.31 31.61
N ILE A 334 -11.12 -2.74 30.41
CA ILE A 334 -10.05 -3.02 29.43
C ILE A 334 -8.71 -2.69 30.07
N SER A 335 -7.78 -3.65 30.03
CA SER A 335 -6.45 -3.51 30.60
C SER A 335 -5.69 -2.35 29.94
N PRO A 336 -4.95 -1.52 30.69
CA PRO A 336 -4.04 -0.53 30.13
C PRO A 336 -3.09 -1.09 29.07
N LEU A 337 -2.70 -2.37 29.19
CA LEU A 337 -1.76 -3.07 28.29
C LEU A 337 -2.40 -3.59 27.02
N ALA A 338 -3.75 -3.61 26.94
CA ALA A 338 -4.43 -4.05 25.74
C ALA A 338 -4.16 -3.10 24.57
N ASN A 339 -3.68 -3.65 23.45
CA ASN A 339 -3.46 -2.88 22.23
C ASN A 339 -3.97 -3.66 21.02
N PRO A 340 -4.36 -2.99 19.93
CA PRO A 340 -4.97 -3.63 18.77
C PRO A 340 -3.95 -4.33 17.85
N TRP A 341 -2.68 -4.39 18.23
CA TRP A 341 -1.60 -5.06 17.46
C TRP A 341 -0.87 -6.11 18.29
N PRO A 342 -1.59 -7.08 18.88
CA PRO A 342 -0.96 -8.10 19.71
C PRO A 342 -0.05 -8.99 18.84
N THR A 343 1.17 -9.27 19.32
CA THR A 343 2.05 -10.22 18.62
C THR A 343 1.46 -11.63 18.67
N THR A 344 1.82 -12.47 17.69
CA THR A 344 1.36 -13.88 17.64
C THR A 344 1.69 -14.62 18.94
N ASN A 345 2.86 -14.39 19.53
CA ASN A 345 3.24 -15.02 20.79
C ASN A 345 2.41 -14.51 21.97
N TYR A 346 2.14 -13.22 22.02
CA TYR A 346 1.24 -12.65 23.04
C TYR A 346 -0.16 -13.24 22.96
N GLN A 347 -0.77 -13.30 21.75
CA GLN A 347 -2.08 -13.93 21.53
C GLN A 347 -2.09 -15.38 21.98
N LYS A 348 -1.07 -16.19 21.58
CA LYS A 348 -0.95 -17.58 21.99
C LYS A 348 -0.86 -17.71 23.51
N THR A 349 -0.03 -16.89 24.16
CA THR A 349 0.14 -16.92 25.61
C THR A 349 -1.16 -16.61 26.34
N ILE A 350 -1.84 -15.52 25.97
CA ILE A 350 -3.11 -15.12 26.59
C ILE A 350 -4.19 -16.20 26.37
N ASN A 351 -4.34 -16.68 25.14
CA ASN A 351 -5.32 -17.71 24.83
C ASN A 351 -4.99 -19.10 25.43
N THR A 352 -3.74 -19.37 25.81
CA THR A 352 -3.38 -20.57 26.57
C THR A 352 -3.89 -20.46 28.03
N ILE A 353 -3.81 -19.26 28.62
CA ILE A 353 -4.25 -18.99 29.99
C ILE A 353 -5.79 -18.87 30.04
N ALA A 354 -6.38 -18.14 29.12
CA ALA A 354 -7.79 -17.85 29.02
C ALA A 354 -8.25 -18.03 27.55
N PRO A 355 -8.73 -19.23 27.15
CA PRO A 355 -9.10 -19.54 25.79
C PRO A 355 -10.17 -18.60 25.22
N GLY A 356 -9.94 -18.10 23.98
CA GLY A 356 -10.89 -17.22 23.27
C GLY A 356 -10.84 -15.76 23.68
N THR A 357 -9.89 -15.35 24.54
CA THR A 357 -9.73 -13.93 24.94
C THR A 357 -9.41 -13.03 23.74
N ILE A 358 -8.50 -13.46 22.86
CA ILE A 358 -8.10 -12.70 21.67
C ILE A 358 -8.44 -13.52 20.42
N THR A 359 -9.40 -13.03 19.65
CA THR A 359 -9.64 -13.51 18.28
C THR A 359 -8.93 -12.57 17.32
N PHE A 360 -7.96 -13.09 16.56
CA PHE A 360 -7.23 -12.27 15.60
C PHE A 360 -8.16 -11.67 14.54
N ARG A 361 -7.98 -10.37 14.29
CA ARG A 361 -8.66 -9.62 13.25
C ARG A 361 -7.64 -8.90 12.38
N ARG A 362 -7.84 -8.95 11.07
CA ARG A 362 -7.00 -8.20 10.13
C ARG A 362 -7.48 -6.76 10.06
N THR A 363 -6.95 -5.92 10.95
CA THR A 363 -7.26 -4.48 10.98
C THR A 363 -6.74 -3.76 9.73
N VAL A 364 -7.27 -2.59 9.42
CA VAL A 364 -6.75 -1.76 8.32
C VAL A 364 -5.35 -1.28 8.67
N ALA A 365 -5.20 -0.65 9.84
CA ALA A 365 -3.87 -0.27 10.35
C ALA A 365 -3.18 -1.44 11.02
N VAL A 366 -1.94 -1.73 10.62
CA VAL A 366 -1.13 -2.81 11.19
C VAL A 366 0.25 -2.33 11.61
N ALA A 367 0.80 -3.00 12.63
CA ALA A 367 2.11 -2.64 13.20
C ALA A 367 3.30 -2.99 12.29
N TRP A 368 3.10 -3.76 11.23
CA TRP A 368 4.12 -4.13 10.24
C TRP A 368 3.99 -3.36 8.92
N CYS A 369 3.18 -2.31 8.87
CA CYS A 369 3.14 -1.40 7.72
C CYS A 369 4.49 -0.70 7.57
N ALA A 370 5.03 -0.64 6.35
CA ALA A 370 6.24 0.09 6.06
C ALA A 370 5.96 1.59 5.91
N TYR A 371 4.93 1.91 5.14
CA TYR A 371 4.41 3.27 4.95
C TYR A 371 2.99 3.21 4.42
N SER A 372 2.28 4.33 4.50
CA SER A 372 1.00 4.52 3.82
C SER A 372 0.96 5.83 3.06
N THR A 373 0.15 5.88 2.01
CA THR A 373 -0.08 7.06 1.19
C THR A 373 -1.57 7.32 1.05
N VAL A 374 -1.98 8.58 1.12
CA VAL A 374 -3.27 9.06 0.62
C VAL A 374 -2.96 10.13 -0.41
N ILE A 375 -3.35 9.91 -1.66
CA ILE A 375 -2.98 10.80 -2.76
C ILE A 375 -4.22 11.55 -3.23
N GLN A 376 -4.16 12.87 -3.11
CA GLN A 376 -5.23 13.80 -3.47
C GLN A 376 -4.88 14.48 -4.80
N LEU A 377 -5.77 14.39 -5.77
CA LEU A 377 -5.57 14.90 -7.13
C LEU A 377 -6.59 16.01 -7.40
N ARG A 378 -6.14 17.26 -7.26
CA ARG A 378 -6.97 18.47 -7.35
C ARG A 378 -6.90 19.06 -8.76
N GLY A 379 -7.81 18.61 -9.64
CA GLY A 379 -7.80 18.94 -11.07
C GLY A 379 -8.02 20.41 -11.42
N TRP A 380 -8.44 21.24 -10.46
CA TRP A 380 -8.63 22.69 -10.63
C TRP A 380 -7.37 23.52 -10.35
N LEU A 381 -6.30 22.88 -9.89
CA LEU A 381 -5.00 23.50 -9.61
C LEU A 381 -3.97 23.09 -10.66
N PRO A 382 -2.90 23.90 -10.84
CA PRO A 382 -1.74 23.49 -11.63
C PRO A 382 -1.20 22.14 -11.15
N ASP A 383 -0.71 21.31 -12.08
CA ASP A 383 -0.30 19.94 -11.76
C ASP A 383 0.73 19.88 -10.62
N ALA A 384 1.66 20.84 -10.56
CA ALA A 384 2.70 20.89 -9.54
C ALA A 384 2.18 20.97 -8.09
N VAL A 385 1.11 21.72 -7.88
CA VAL A 385 0.46 21.90 -6.56
C VAL A 385 -0.79 21.05 -6.40
N GLY A 386 -1.42 20.65 -7.50
CA GLY A 386 -2.68 19.93 -7.51
C GLY A 386 -2.57 18.51 -6.94
N GLY A 387 -1.50 17.79 -7.27
CA GLY A 387 -1.22 16.45 -6.76
C GLY A 387 -0.47 16.51 -5.43
N ILE A 388 -1.04 15.91 -4.38
CA ILE A 388 -0.38 15.74 -3.08
C ILE A 388 -0.41 14.28 -2.68
N CYS A 389 0.76 13.72 -2.40
CA CYS A 389 0.91 12.46 -1.67
C CYS A 389 1.08 12.77 -0.18
N TRP A 390 0.06 12.50 0.60
CA TRP A 390 0.10 12.50 2.05
C TRP A 390 0.68 11.18 2.52
N LEU A 391 1.91 11.20 3.00
CA LEU A 391 2.71 10.02 3.29
C LEU A 391 2.98 9.88 4.77
N ALA A 392 2.64 8.71 5.33
CA ALA A 392 2.99 8.32 6.70
C ALA A 392 3.88 7.08 6.68
N VAL A 393 4.91 7.04 7.52
CA VAL A 393 5.82 5.90 7.68
C VAL A 393 5.43 5.07 8.89
N ASP A 394 5.71 3.76 8.89
CA ASP A 394 5.33 2.84 9.97
C ASP A 394 3.80 2.65 10.07
N ASN A 395 3.27 2.25 11.22
CA ASN A 395 1.86 2.03 11.46
C ASN A 395 1.01 3.30 11.17
N PRO A 396 0.09 3.29 10.20
CA PRO A 396 -0.71 4.47 9.84
C PRO A 396 -1.57 5.01 10.99
N ALA A 397 -1.98 4.15 11.94
CA ALA A 397 -2.72 4.60 13.12
C ALA A 397 -1.87 5.42 14.10
N GLN A 398 -0.56 5.37 13.96
CA GLN A 398 0.38 5.99 14.89
C GLN A 398 1.34 6.98 14.21
N SER A 399 1.15 7.30 12.94
CA SER A 399 2.08 8.15 12.20
C SER A 399 1.36 9.29 11.50
N PRO A 400 1.94 10.51 11.52
CA PRO A 400 1.35 11.66 10.85
C PRO A 400 1.65 11.60 9.35
N HIS A 401 0.75 12.15 8.55
CA HIS A 401 0.94 12.29 7.13
C HIS A 401 1.76 13.53 6.77
N ILE A 402 2.84 13.32 6.02
CA ILE A 402 3.71 14.38 5.49
C ILE A 402 3.31 14.65 4.05
N PRO A 403 2.95 15.88 3.67
CA PRO A 403 2.57 16.20 2.29
C PRO A 403 3.79 16.28 1.39
N ILE A 404 3.75 15.55 0.26
CA ILE A 404 4.73 15.58 -0.81
C ILE A 404 3.99 15.95 -2.09
N PHE A 405 4.42 17.03 -2.75
CA PHE A 405 3.73 17.57 -3.92
C PHE A 405 4.25 16.96 -5.23
N ALA A 406 3.37 16.84 -6.21
CA ALA A 406 3.70 16.36 -7.55
C ALA A 406 4.80 17.22 -8.23
N GLY A 407 4.84 18.52 -7.92
CA GLY A 407 5.87 19.46 -8.41
C GLY A 407 7.11 19.60 -7.52
N GLY A 408 7.18 18.84 -6.41
CA GLY A 408 8.38 18.82 -5.57
C GLY A 408 9.57 18.18 -6.27
N THR A 409 10.79 18.57 -5.88
CA THR A 409 12.04 18.11 -6.48
C THR A 409 12.99 17.44 -5.49
N SER A 410 12.75 17.62 -4.19
CA SER A 410 13.58 17.05 -3.13
C SER A 410 12.76 16.66 -1.90
N LEU A 411 13.25 15.67 -1.15
CA LEU A 411 12.65 15.20 0.08
C LEU A 411 13.57 15.47 1.29
N PRO A 412 13.04 15.45 2.53
CA PRO A 412 13.84 15.50 3.74
C PRO A 412 14.93 14.42 3.74
N GLY A 413 16.17 14.79 4.16
CA GLY A 413 17.33 13.89 4.16
C GLY A 413 17.10 12.52 4.83
N PRO A 414 16.41 12.43 6.00
CA PRO A 414 16.10 11.15 6.64
C PRO A 414 15.29 10.15 5.80
N MET A 415 14.63 10.60 4.73
CA MET A 415 13.91 9.71 3.80
C MET A 415 14.82 9.00 2.78
N SER A 416 16.13 9.26 2.78
CA SER A 416 17.08 8.80 1.75
C SER A 416 17.63 7.39 1.95
N ALA A 417 17.32 6.70 3.05
CA ALA A 417 17.78 5.33 3.31
C ALA A 417 16.75 4.49 4.07
N CYS A 418 16.86 3.18 3.91
CA CYS A 418 15.96 2.22 4.53
C CYS A 418 16.38 1.87 5.96
N GLY A 419 15.47 2.06 6.91
CA GLY A 419 15.68 1.69 8.32
C GLY A 419 15.23 0.29 8.72
N GLN A 420 14.63 -0.52 7.83
CA GLN A 420 14.08 -1.82 8.22
C GLN A 420 15.11 -2.85 8.65
N LYS A 421 16.31 -2.81 8.06
CA LYS A 421 17.36 -3.82 8.34
C LYS A 421 18.28 -3.42 9.48
N ASN A 422 18.47 -2.13 9.71
CA ASN A 422 19.39 -1.60 10.70
C ASN A 422 18.75 -0.46 11.50
N TYR A 423 19.06 -0.38 12.78
CA TYR A 423 18.65 0.75 13.61
C TYR A 423 19.56 1.95 13.32
N ASP A 424 18.96 3.04 12.86
CA ASP A 424 19.58 4.35 12.77
C ASP A 424 18.54 5.41 13.15
N PRO A 425 18.71 6.08 14.31
CA PRO A 425 17.73 7.05 14.82
C PRO A 425 17.57 8.28 13.93
N GLY A 426 18.49 8.53 12.99
CA GLY A 426 18.43 9.60 12.02
C GLY A 426 17.53 9.31 10.83
N LEU A 427 17.15 8.05 10.60
CA LEU A 427 16.32 7.67 9.46
C LEU A 427 14.83 7.83 9.73
N PHE A 428 14.08 8.13 8.67
CA PHE A 428 12.65 8.45 8.70
C PHE A 428 11.84 7.46 9.54
N VAL A 429 11.95 6.17 9.27
CA VAL A 429 11.16 5.16 9.99
C VAL A 429 11.44 5.15 11.49
N TRP A 430 12.70 5.36 11.91
CA TRP A 430 13.07 5.29 13.32
C TRP A 430 12.73 6.56 14.09
N GLN A 431 12.64 7.71 13.42
CA GLN A 431 12.19 8.95 14.07
C GLN A 431 10.74 8.86 14.54
N PHE A 432 9.92 8.02 13.91
CA PHE A 432 8.51 7.80 14.29
C PHE A 432 8.30 6.50 15.04
N ARG A 433 8.85 5.38 14.58
CA ARG A 433 8.64 4.05 15.17
C ARG A 433 8.98 3.94 16.64
N LYS A 434 9.98 4.69 17.15
CA LYS A 434 10.35 4.64 18.56
C LYS A 434 9.20 5.06 19.48
N ALA A 435 8.61 6.24 19.26
CA ALA A 435 7.45 6.70 20.01
C ALA A 435 6.23 5.79 19.79
N ASN A 436 5.99 5.35 18.54
CA ASN A 436 4.89 4.44 18.21
C ASN A 436 4.96 3.15 19.03
N LYS A 437 6.13 2.53 19.12
CA LYS A 437 6.32 1.28 19.89
C LYS A 437 6.21 1.50 21.38
N LEU A 438 6.78 2.56 21.91
CA LEU A 438 6.66 2.90 23.35
C LEU A 438 5.19 3.13 23.75
N ALA A 439 4.41 3.82 22.92
CA ALA A 439 2.99 4.02 23.17
C ALA A 439 2.20 2.72 23.31
N THR A 440 2.58 1.63 22.60
CA THR A 440 1.89 0.34 22.68
C THR A 440 2.12 -0.41 24.00
N LEU A 441 3.08 0.00 24.82
CA LEU A 441 3.34 -0.62 26.13
C LEU A 441 2.16 -0.43 27.09
N SER A 442 1.43 0.68 26.96
CA SER A 442 0.22 0.96 27.72
C SER A 442 -0.78 1.73 26.86
N TRP A 443 -1.18 1.13 25.74
CA TRP A 443 -1.95 1.80 24.68
C TRP A 443 -3.22 2.48 25.19
N GLN A 444 -3.98 1.82 26.06
CA GLN A 444 -5.24 2.37 26.56
C GLN A 444 -5.07 3.64 27.39
N THR A 445 -3.87 3.87 27.96
CA THR A 445 -3.56 5.11 28.71
C THR A 445 -2.88 6.16 27.83
N THR A 446 -2.15 5.75 26.79
CA THR A 446 -1.38 6.67 25.95
C THR A 446 -2.16 7.20 24.76
N LYS A 447 -3.11 6.41 24.22
CA LYS A 447 -3.77 6.64 22.92
C LYS A 447 -4.45 8.01 22.79
N GLU A 448 -5.09 8.52 23.84
CA GLU A 448 -5.77 9.82 23.80
C GLU A 448 -4.77 10.96 23.58
N GLY A 449 -3.72 11.00 24.44
CA GLY A 449 -2.67 12.00 24.31
C GLY A 449 -1.86 11.87 23.03
N PHE A 450 -1.62 10.63 22.56
CA PHE A 450 -0.95 10.34 21.31
C PHE A 450 -1.75 10.87 20.12
N ASN A 451 -3.04 10.53 20.03
CA ASN A 451 -3.93 10.94 18.96
C ASN A 451 -4.14 12.46 18.92
N LYS A 452 -4.11 13.12 20.10
CA LYS A 452 -4.14 14.59 20.18
C LYS A 452 -2.94 15.20 19.46
N VAL A 453 -1.72 14.73 19.76
CA VAL A 453 -0.49 15.23 19.09
C VAL A 453 -0.53 14.96 17.60
N LEU A 454 -0.94 13.77 17.19
CA LEU A 454 -1.10 13.40 15.77
C LEU A 454 -2.04 14.37 15.06
N LYS A 455 -3.20 14.64 15.66
CA LYS A 455 -4.18 15.58 15.09
C LYS A 455 -3.61 17.01 15.01
N GLU A 456 -2.93 17.50 16.04
CA GLU A 456 -2.33 18.84 16.05
C GLU A 456 -1.30 19.01 14.91
N VAL A 457 -0.45 18.00 14.68
CA VAL A 457 0.55 18.03 13.61
C VAL A 457 -0.11 18.06 12.23
N GLU A 458 -1.14 17.26 12.03
CA GLU A 458 -1.86 17.24 10.75
C GLU A 458 -2.72 18.49 10.53
N ASP A 459 -3.37 19.00 11.57
CA ASP A 459 -4.13 20.25 11.47
C ASP A 459 -3.23 21.42 11.04
N ALA A 460 -2.02 21.51 11.59
CA ALA A 460 -1.04 22.51 11.17
C ALA A 460 -0.60 22.33 9.72
N ALA A 461 -0.45 21.08 9.25
CA ALA A 461 -0.12 20.81 7.85
C ALA A 461 -1.26 21.19 6.89
N PHE A 462 -2.51 20.97 7.25
CA PHE A 462 -3.65 21.32 6.40
C PHE A 462 -3.96 22.83 6.37
N ALA A 463 -3.67 23.55 7.48
CA ALA A 463 -4.04 24.96 7.61
C ALA A 463 -3.25 25.90 6.68
N GLU A 464 -2.06 25.52 6.25
CA GLU A 464 -1.11 26.40 5.56
C GLU A 464 -0.63 25.82 4.21
N LEU A 465 -1.48 25.11 3.48
CA LEU A 465 -1.12 24.55 2.18
C LEU A 465 -0.63 25.63 1.21
N PRO A 466 0.44 25.36 0.43
CA PRO A 466 0.94 26.28 -0.58
C PRO A 466 -0.11 26.69 -1.60
N GLY A 467 -0.05 27.93 -2.06
CA GLY A 467 -0.95 28.48 -3.07
C GLY A 467 -0.71 27.91 -4.47
N ALA A 468 -1.62 28.23 -5.40
CA ALA A 468 -1.61 27.70 -6.77
C ALA A 468 -0.34 28.09 -7.58
N ASP A 469 0.31 29.17 -7.20
CA ASP A 469 1.52 29.73 -7.82
C ASP A 469 2.83 29.31 -7.14
N ALA A 470 2.76 28.40 -6.14
CA ALA A 470 3.94 27.95 -5.41
C ALA A 470 4.98 27.30 -6.33
N THR A 471 6.21 27.74 -6.17
CA THR A 471 7.37 27.19 -6.87
C THR A 471 7.79 25.82 -6.30
N PRO A 472 8.53 25.00 -7.06
CA PRO A 472 9.03 23.73 -6.54
C PRO A 472 9.84 23.88 -5.25
N GLU A 473 10.64 24.95 -5.10
CA GLU A 473 11.42 25.20 -3.90
C GLU A 473 10.53 25.52 -2.67
N GLU A 474 9.44 26.27 -2.88
CA GLU A 474 8.44 26.53 -1.83
C GLU A 474 7.71 25.27 -1.42
N LEU A 475 7.35 24.38 -2.37
CA LEU A 475 6.77 23.09 -2.09
C LEU A 475 7.69 22.18 -1.26
N ASP A 476 8.97 22.10 -1.66
CA ASP A 476 10.01 21.35 -0.94
C ASP A 476 10.26 21.92 0.47
N THR A 477 10.27 23.25 0.60
CA THR A 477 10.43 23.93 1.89
C THR A 477 9.25 23.67 2.82
N TYR A 478 8.05 23.68 2.28
CA TYR A 478 6.85 23.35 3.03
C TYR A 478 6.87 21.89 3.52
N THR A 479 7.17 20.94 2.63
CA THR A 479 7.32 19.51 2.98
C THR A 479 8.34 19.33 4.11
N ARG A 480 9.53 19.96 4.02
CA ARG A 480 10.55 19.92 5.07
C ARG A 480 10.06 20.51 6.39
N ARG A 481 9.31 21.62 6.34
CA ARG A 481 8.78 22.26 7.55
C ARG A 481 7.80 21.35 8.27
N VAL A 482 6.84 20.76 7.54
CA VAL A 482 5.87 19.82 8.12
C VAL A 482 6.58 18.60 8.68
N TYR A 483 7.52 18.02 7.92
CA TYR A 483 8.34 16.91 8.37
C TYR A 483 9.07 17.22 9.69
N ASN A 484 9.79 18.34 9.75
CA ASN A 484 10.58 18.72 10.93
C ASN A 484 9.69 18.94 12.17
N ASN A 485 8.51 19.56 11.98
CA ASN A 485 7.52 19.70 13.06
C ASN A 485 7.06 18.32 13.55
N ALA A 486 6.69 17.43 12.68
CA ALA A 486 6.26 16.08 13.02
C ALA A 486 7.36 15.29 13.75
N ALA A 487 8.59 15.30 13.24
CA ALA A 487 9.72 14.61 13.85
C ALA A 487 10.04 15.15 15.27
N ALA A 488 9.99 16.48 15.46
CA ALA A 488 10.17 17.09 16.77
C ALA A 488 9.09 16.65 17.77
N ARG A 489 7.82 16.65 17.35
CA ARG A 489 6.70 16.21 18.20
C ARG A 489 6.79 14.72 18.57
N TRP A 490 7.27 13.86 17.65
CA TRP A 490 7.50 12.44 17.95
C TRP A 490 8.69 12.22 18.88
N ALA A 491 9.74 13.04 18.79
CA ALA A 491 10.83 13.02 19.76
C ALA A 491 10.37 13.42 21.16
N GLU A 492 9.45 14.38 21.29
CA GLU A 492 8.83 14.76 22.58
C GLU A 492 7.99 13.59 23.15
N LEU A 493 7.19 12.91 22.31
CA LEU A 493 6.44 11.72 22.72
C LEU A 493 7.36 10.58 23.16
N GLU A 494 8.43 10.32 22.39
CA GLU A 494 9.44 9.32 22.77
C GLU A 494 10.04 9.63 24.13
N ALA A 495 10.51 10.85 24.35
CA ALA A 495 11.09 11.27 25.61
C ALA A 495 10.10 11.14 26.78
N LYS A 496 8.84 11.55 26.57
CA LYS A 496 7.76 11.37 27.57
C LYS A 496 7.59 9.90 27.95
N TYR A 497 7.48 9.00 26.98
CA TYR A 497 7.25 7.59 27.25
C TYR A 497 8.45 6.89 27.86
N TRP A 498 9.67 7.29 27.54
CA TRP A 498 10.86 6.82 28.26
C TRP A 498 10.85 7.22 29.73
N VAL A 499 10.41 8.44 30.08
CA VAL A 499 10.26 8.86 31.46
C VAL A 499 9.14 8.09 32.18
N GLU A 500 8.01 7.84 31.46
CA GLU A 500 6.85 7.16 32.04
C GLU A 500 7.11 5.67 32.27
N PHE A 501 7.69 4.98 31.26
CA PHE A 501 7.88 3.52 31.27
C PHE A 501 9.31 3.05 31.58
N GLY A 502 10.31 3.91 31.52
CA GLY A 502 11.72 3.55 31.66
C GLY A 502 12.16 3.21 33.10
N ARG A 503 11.27 3.30 34.08
CA ARG A 503 11.58 3.00 35.51
C ARG A 503 11.47 1.52 35.89
N GLY A 504 11.23 0.68 34.94
CA GLY A 504 10.99 -0.77 35.06
C GLY A 504 9.58 -1.15 34.59
N PHE A 505 9.48 -2.29 33.98
CA PHE A 505 8.25 -2.84 33.44
C PHE A 505 7.75 -3.95 34.35
#